data_4ae46747fd7e6826b349f98b7bc29ae5
#
_entry.id   4ae46747fd7e6826b349f98b7bc29ae5
#
_cell.length_a   1.000
_cell.length_b   1.000
_cell.length_c   1.000
_cell.angle_alpha   90.00
_cell.angle_beta   90.00
_cell.angle_gamma   90.00
#
_symmetry.space_group_name_H-M   'P 1'
#
loop_
_entity.id
_entity.type
_entity.pdbx_description
1 polymer ?
#
loop_
_entity_poly.entity_id
_entity_poly.type
_entity_poly.pdbx_seq_one_letter_code
_entity_poly.pdbx_strand_id
1 'polypeptide(L)'
;MKLLKYGHVENSANPNYRDVLANIAEAGLRYAPDEKAMVIEAEIVKQEVTHGRIVADIIRSLGEDPFNDKWVGQYAFKMPLECWCDVAWFHMLIDRVGLYVGIEWMGSTYEPLAKVSDQLEKDEKFHADSGFRFLRDIVKTENGEKEAQRLLVKWWPAALDMFGRSDSDNSKIYVQWGIKGKTNEELRQQYIADTVPLIKELGLEVPDHMENRKYL
;
A
#
# COMPACT_ATOMS: atom_id res chain seq x y z
N MET A 1 17.14 6.11 7.32
CA MET A 1 16.11 5.81 8.33
C MET A 1 14.78 6.59 8.20
N LYS A 2 14.59 7.37 7.13
CA LYS A 2 13.30 8.04 6.87
C LYS A 2 12.18 7.09 6.38
N LEU A 3 12.50 5.88 5.96
CA LEU A 3 11.54 4.86 5.48
C LEU A 3 10.64 4.29 6.58
N LEU A 4 11.04 4.35 7.84
CA LEU A 4 10.31 3.76 8.96
C LEU A 4 9.47 4.77 9.75
N LYS A 5 9.43 6.02 9.35
CA LYS A 5 8.62 7.02 10.02
C LYS A 5 7.19 7.01 9.50
N TYR A 6 6.38 6.11 9.99
CA TYR A 6 4.92 6.29 10.01
C TYR A 6 4.63 7.39 11.02
N GLY A 7 4.48 8.60 10.53
CA GLY A 7 4.43 9.73 11.39
C GLY A 7 3.05 10.26 11.67
N HIS A 8 3.01 11.05 12.67
CA HIS A 8 1.88 11.81 13.15
C HIS A 8 1.65 13.05 12.31
N VAL A 9 0.40 13.35 12.01
CA VAL A 9 0.02 14.61 11.40
C VAL A 9 -1.22 15.16 12.08
N GLU A 10 -1.10 16.40 12.57
CA GLU A 10 -2.06 17.01 13.48
C GLU A 10 -3.25 17.73 12.85
N ASN A 11 -3.50 17.64 11.54
CA ASN A 11 -4.65 18.33 10.97
C ASN A 11 -5.37 17.53 9.89
N SER A 12 -6.61 17.88 9.62
CA SER A 12 -7.50 17.19 8.66
C SER A 12 -6.98 17.20 7.21
N ALA A 13 -6.08 18.11 6.87
CA ALA A 13 -5.45 18.17 5.56
C ALA A 13 -4.27 17.17 5.41
N ASN A 14 -3.82 16.63 6.52
CA ASN A 14 -2.70 15.71 6.56
C ASN A 14 -2.92 14.66 7.67
N PRO A 15 -3.73 13.62 7.43
CA PRO A 15 -4.13 12.64 8.41
C PRO A 15 -2.91 11.91 8.99
N ASN A 16 -2.91 11.66 10.29
CA ASN A 16 -1.92 10.82 10.92
C ASN A 16 -2.21 9.34 10.64
N TYR A 17 -1.27 8.47 11.00
CA TYR A 17 -1.41 7.03 10.81
C TYR A 17 -2.71 6.44 11.38
N ARG A 18 -3.16 6.92 12.56
CA ARG A 18 -4.40 6.43 13.18
C ARG A 18 -5.63 6.84 12.37
N ASP A 19 -5.64 8.07 11.85
CA ASP A 19 -6.73 8.57 11.00
C ASP A 19 -6.78 7.80 9.69
N VAL A 20 -5.64 7.48 9.10
CA VAL A 20 -5.54 6.65 7.89
C VAL A 20 -6.11 5.26 8.15
N LEU A 21 -5.68 4.59 9.23
CA LEU A 21 -6.21 3.28 9.60
C LEU A 21 -7.72 3.32 9.89
N ALA A 22 -8.18 4.34 10.61
CA ALA A 22 -9.60 4.48 10.94
C ALA A 22 -10.44 4.67 9.66
N ASN A 23 -9.97 5.46 8.70
CA ASN A 23 -10.66 5.69 7.44
C ASN A 23 -10.73 4.40 6.59
N ILE A 24 -9.64 3.65 6.51
CA ILE A 24 -9.61 2.38 5.77
C ILE A 24 -10.53 1.37 6.44
N ALA A 25 -10.44 1.21 7.76
CA ALA A 25 -11.29 0.31 8.54
C ALA A 25 -12.78 0.65 8.41
N GLU A 26 -13.12 1.94 8.52
CA GLU A 26 -14.49 2.40 8.35
C GLU A 26 -15.01 2.10 6.95
N ALA A 27 -14.24 2.40 5.90
CA ALA A 27 -14.64 2.14 4.52
C ALA A 27 -14.79 0.63 4.26
N GLY A 28 -13.83 -0.19 4.67
CA GLY A 28 -13.86 -1.64 4.51
C GLY A 28 -15.11 -2.26 5.14
N LEU A 29 -15.39 -1.93 6.40
CA LEU A 29 -16.55 -2.47 7.10
C LEU A 29 -17.89 -1.87 6.62
N ARG A 30 -17.90 -0.59 6.22
CA ARG A 30 -19.11 0.11 5.76
C ARG A 30 -19.58 -0.37 4.40
N TYR A 31 -18.66 -0.56 3.47
CA TYR A 31 -18.97 -0.88 2.08
C TYR A 31 -18.92 -2.37 1.76
N ALA A 32 -18.46 -3.22 2.68
CA ALA A 32 -18.43 -4.66 2.48
C ALA A 32 -19.82 -5.20 2.06
N PRO A 33 -19.89 -6.00 1.00
CA PRO A 33 -21.17 -6.45 0.43
C PRO A 33 -21.88 -7.51 1.29
N ASP A 34 -21.12 -8.21 2.14
CA ASP A 34 -21.62 -9.27 3.02
C ASP A 34 -20.72 -9.47 4.25
N GLU A 35 -21.17 -10.33 5.17
CA GLU A 35 -20.45 -10.63 6.40
C GLU A 35 -19.11 -11.33 6.16
N LYS A 36 -18.94 -12.04 5.05
CA LYS A 36 -17.66 -12.71 4.70
C LYS A 36 -16.61 -11.67 4.34
N ALA A 37 -16.98 -10.68 3.55
CA ALA A 37 -16.11 -9.54 3.24
C ALA A 37 -15.78 -8.76 4.51
N MET A 38 -16.76 -8.51 5.40
CA MET A 38 -16.53 -7.83 6.68
C MET A 38 -15.52 -8.58 7.57
N VAL A 39 -15.56 -9.91 7.61
CA VAL A 39 -14.59 -10.71 8.38
C VAL A 39 -13.17 -10.58 7.80
N ILE A 40 -13.03 -10.56 6.48
CA ILE A 40 -11.73 -10.34 5.82
C ILE A 40 -11.20 -8.94 6.15
N GLU A 41 -12.03 -7.91 6.04
CA GLU A 41 -11.66 -6.53 6.37
C GLU A 41 -11.25 -6.39 7.85
N ALA A 42 -11.96 -7.02 8.77
CA ALA A 42 -11.60 -7.01 10.19
C ALA A 42 -10.22 -7.65 10.45
N GLU A 43 -9.87 -8.72 9.73
CA GLU A 43 -8.54 -9.33 9.82
C GLU A 43 -7.46 -8.42 9.23
N ILE A 44 -7.72 -7.79 8.07
CA ILE A 44 -6.81 -6.80 7.46
C ILE A 44 -6.54 -5.66 8.45
N VAL A 45 -7.57 -5.07 9.02
CA VAL A 45 -7.43 -3.98 10.02
C VAL A 45 -6.58 -4.41 11.21
N LYS A 46 -6.80 -5.60 11.74
CA LYS A 46 -6.00 -6.15 12.84
C LYS A 46 -4.53 -6.29 12.45
N GLN A 47 -4.23 -6.76 11.24
CA GLN A 47 -2.87 -6.92 10.72
C GLN A 47 -2.21 -5.55 10.54
N GLU A 48 -2.89 -4.58 9.95
CA GLU A 48 -2.40 -3.21 9.78
C GLU A 48 -2.05 -2.51 11.11
N VAL A 49 -2.90 -2.65 12.14
CA VAL A 49 -2.59 -2.15 13.48
C VAL A 49 -1.34 -2.83 14.06
N THR A 50 -1.16 -4.11 13.77
CA THR A 50 0.02 -4.88 14.20
C THR A 50 1.27 -4.41 13.46
N HIS A 51 1.22 -4.18 12.15
CA HIS A 51 2.31 -3.63 11.34
C HIS A 51 2.75 -2.28 11.88
N GLY A 52 1.81 -1.38 12.12
CA GLY A 52 2.09 -0.07 12.70
C GLY A 52 2.80 -0.15 14.06
N ARG A 53 2.39 -1.09 14.93
CA ARG A 53 3.05 -1.32 16.22
C ARG A 53 4.48 -1.84 16.04
N ILE A 54 4.70 -2.82 15.17
CA ILE A 54 6.01 -3.40 14.87
C ILE A 54 6.97 -2.30 14.39
N VAL A 55 6.55 -1.51 13.42
CA VAL A 55 7.37 -0.42 12.86
C VAL A 55 7.64 0.66 13.92
N ALA A 56 6.63 1.02 14.74
CA ALA A 56 6.79 1.97 15.82
C ALA A 56 7.82 1.49 16.86
N ASP A 57 7.82 0.21 17.21
CA ASP A 57 8.78 -0.36 18.15
C ASP A 57 10.22 -0.33 17.60
N ILE A 58 10.41 -0.59 16.31
CA ILE A 58 11.70 -0.42 15.65
C ILE A 58 12.16 1.05 15.70
N ILE A 59 11.29 2.01 15.41
CA ILE A 59 11.62 3.45 15.46
C ILE A 59 12.02 3.86 16.90
N ARG A 60 11.26 3.43 17.90
CA ARG A 60 11.59 3.70 19.32
C ARG A 60 12.94 3.10 19.73
N SER A 61 13.28 1.91 19.25
CA SER A 61 14.56 1.27 19.53
C SER A 61 15.76 2.08 18.98
N LEU A 62 15.50 2.97 18.04
CA LEU A 62 16.48 3.90 17.47
C LEU A 62 16.49 5.27 18.17
N GLY A 63 15.74 5.41 19.27
CA GLY A 63 15.64 6.66 20.03
C GLY A 63 14.79 7.74 19.39
N GLU A 64 13.93 7.38 18.42
CA GLU A 64 13.08 8.30 17.69
C GLU A 64 11.61 8.13 18.09
N ASP A 65 10.84 9.21 18.04
CA ASP A 65 9.39 9.16 18.20
C ASP A 65 8.73 8.73 16.88
N PRO A 66 8.00 7.60 16.84
CA PRO A 66 7.30 7.16 15.64
C PRO A 66 6.15 8.09 15.23
N PHE A 67 5.68 8.94 16.14
CA PHE A 67 4.53 9.83 15.94
C PHE A 67 4.94 11.30 15.79
N ASN A 68 6.19 11.59 15.41
CA ASN A 68 6.62 12.96 15.20
C ASN A 68 5.92 13.59 13.98
N ASP A 69 5.80 14.91 14.00
CA ASP A 69 5.11 15.75 13.00
C ASP A 69 5.83 15.89 11.65
N LYS A 70 7.03 15.32 11.52
CA LYS A 70 7.86 15.40 10.31
C LYS A 70 7.48 14.38 9.22
N TRP A 71 6.55 13.51 9.52
CA TRP A 71 6.13 12.50 8.56
C TRP A 71 5.18 13.07 7.51
N VAL A 72 5.45 12.80 6.27
CA VAL A 72 4.55 13.08 5.15
C VAL A 72 4.09 11.75 4.58
N GLY A 73 2.86 11.36 4.86
CA GLY A 73 2.26 10.15 4.29
C GLY A 73 2.11 10.27 2.78
N GLN A 74 2.21 9.13 2.10
CA GLN A 74 1.91 9.02 0.69
C GLN A 74 0.49 9.51 0.42
N TYR A 75 0.30 10.23 -0.70
CA TYR A 75 -1.02 10.81 -0.97
C TYR A 75 -2.10 9.76 -1.22
N ALA A 76 -1.73 8.54 -1.62
CA ALA A 76 -2.65 7.42 -1.76
C ALA A 76 -3.47 7.17 -0.49
N PHE A 77 -2.85 7.30 0.69
CA PHE A 77 -3.53 7.16 1.98
C PHE A 77 -4.49 8.31 2.33
N LYS A 78 -4.47 9.39 1.56
CA LYS A 78 -5.36 10.55 1.73
C LYS A 78 -6.50 10.57 0.70
N MET A 79 -6.48 9.61 -0.23
CA MET A 79 -7.54 9.50 -1.23
C MET A 79 -8.80 8.93 -0.60
N PRO A 80 -9.99 9.46 -0.95
CA PRO A 80 -11.23 8.97 -0.36
C PRO A 80 -11.56 7.56 -0.85
N LEU A 81 -12.02 6.72 0.07
CA LEU A 81 -12.63 5.42 -0.19
C LEU A 81 -14.15 5.62 -0.10
N GLU A 82 -14.84 5.67 -1.23
CA GLU A 82 -16.25 6.08 -1.32
C GLU A 82 -17.20 4.92 -1.65
N CYS A 83 -16.64 3.76 -2.01
CA CYS A 83 -17.41 2.56 -2.34
C CYS A 83 -16.56 1.30 -2.15
N TRP A 84 -17.22 0.13 -2.23
CA TRP A 84 -16.54 -1.16 -2.13
C TRP A 84 -15.47 -1.37 -3.21
N CYS A 85 -15.67 -0.83 -4.41
CA CYS A 85 -14.69 -0.92 -5.48
C CYS A 85 -13.42 -0.10 -5.18
N ASP A 86 -13.53 1.05 -4.49
CA ASP A 86 -12.36 1.80 -3.99
C ASP A 86 -11.57 0.95 -2.98
N VAL A 87 -12.26 0.29 -2.03
CA VAL A 87 -11.62 -0.59 -1.03
C VAL A 87 -10.90 -1.74 -1.72
N ALA A 88 -11.54 -2.39 -2.68
CA ALA A 88 -10.96 -3.49 -3.43
C ALA A 88 -9.70 -3.07 -4.21
N TRP A 89 -9.71 -1.89 -4.86
CA TRP A 89 -8.54 -1.33 -5.52
C TRP A 89 -7.44 -0.93 -4.55
N PHE A 90 -7.79 -0.36 -3.40
CA PHE A 90 -6.83 -0.02 -2.37
C PHE A 90 -6.04 -1.26 -1.95
N HIS A 91 -6.70 -2.34 -1.58
CA HIS A 91 -6.03 -3.59 -1.22
C HIS A 91 -5.24 -4.19 -2.38
N MET A 92 -5.84 -4.29 -3.59
CA MET A 92 -5.16 -4.88 -4.73
C MET A 92 -3.94 -4.09 -5.18
N LEU A 93 -3.96 -2.76 -5.10
CA LEU A 93 -2.89 -1.91 -5.67
C LEU A 93 -2.01 -1.29 -4.59
N ILE A 94 -2.57 -0.71 -3.53
CA ILE A 94 -1.78 0.04 -2.54
C ILE A 94 -1.10 -0.93 -1.55
N ASP A 95 -1.85 -1.89 -0.99
CA ASP A 95 -1.26 -2.89 -0.08
C ASP A 95 -0.28 -3.80 -0.84
N ARG A 96 -0.54 -4.08 -2.11
CA ARG A 96 0.43 -4.79 -2.97
C ARG A 96 1.80 -4.10 -3.03
N VAL A 97 1.88 -2.79 -2.92
CA VAL A 97 3.19 -2.11 -2.82
C VAL A 97 3.93 -2.53 -1.55
N GLY A 98 3.20 -2.71 -0.43
CA GLY A 98 3.74 -3.23 0.83
C GLY A 98 4.43 -4.58 0.66
N LEU A 99 3.84 -5.46 -0.15
CA LEU A 99 4.42 -6.76 -0.49
C LEU A 99 5.83 -6.62 -1.09
N TYR A 100 6.03 -5.72 -2.06
CA TYR A 100 7.34 -5.50 -2.69
C TYR A 100 8.35 -4.90 -1.72
N VAL A 101 7.92 -3.96 -0.91
CA VAL A 101 8.75 -3.34 0.13
C VAL A 101 9.13 -4.38 1.19
N GLY A 102 8.19 -5.22 1.62
CA GLY A 102 8.43 -6.30 2.59
C GLY A 102 9.47 -7.31 2.10
N ILE A 103 9.37 -7.77 0.86
CA ILE A 103 10.33 -8.70 0.24
C ILE A 103 11.75 -8.12 0.25
N GLU A 104 11.91 -6.85 -0.09
CA GLU A 104 13.23 -6.18 -0.09
C GLU A 104 13.86 -6.12 1.30
N TRP A 105 13.05 -6.08 2.35
CA TRP A 105 13.54 -6.04 3.73
C TRP A 105 13.98 -7.38 4.28
N MET A 106 13.57 -8.51 3.67
CA MET A 106 14.02 -9.84 4.08
C MET A 106 15.56 -10.00 4.00
N GLY A 107 16.19 -9.36 3.01
CA GLY A 107 17.63 -9.34 2.82
C GLY A 107 18.33 -8.15 3.47
N SER A 108 17.65 -7.36 4.30
CA SER A 108 18.19 -6.14 4.89
C SER A 108 19.38 -6.40 5.81
N THR A 109 20.42 -5.59 5.70
CA THR A 109 21.55 -5.55 6.65
C THR A 109 21.13 -5.02 8.03
N TYR A 110 19.96 -4.39 8.13
CA TYR A 110 19.37 -3.97 9.39
C TYR A 110 18.48 -5.09 9.96
N GLU A 111 19.09 -5.92 10.80
CA GLU A 111 18.49 -7.15 11.33
C GLU A 111 17.08 -6.97 11.95
N PRO A 112 16.76 -5.91 12.73
CA PRO A 112 15.41 -5.74 13.25
C PRO A 112 14.34 -5.63 12.16
N LEU A 113 14.69 -5.07 11.01
CA LEU A 113 13.78 -4.97 9.84
C LEU A 113 13.66 -6.33 9.13
N ALA A 114 14.78 -7.02 8.91
CA ALA A 114 14.78 -8.33 8.28
C ALA A 114 13.95 -9.36 9.07
N LYS A 115 13.98 -9.31 10.39
CA LYS A 115 13.24 -10.25 11.27
C LYS A 115 11.71 -10.14 11.16
N VAL A 116 11.17 -8.98 10.81
CA VAL A 116 9.73 -8.75 10.77
C VAL A 116 9.16 -8.88 9.35
N SER A 117 10.00 -8.86 8.33
CA SER A 117 9.57 -8.76 6.93
C SER A 117 8.84 -10.00 6.42
N ASP A 118 9.17 -11.20 6.88
CA ASP A 118 8.45 -12.42 6.49
C ASP A 118 6.96 -12.40 6.92
N GLN A 119 6.68 -11.86 8.11
CA GLN A 119 5.29 -11.69 8.57
C GLN A 119 4.59 -10.59 7.77
N LEU A 120 5.24 -9.44 7.60
CA LEU A 120 4.67 -8.33 6.83
C LEU A 120 4.37 -8.76 5.38
N GLU A 121 5.27 -9.47 4.73
CA GLU A 121 5.06 -9.97 3.36
C GLU A 121 3.83 -10.88 3.25
N LYS A 122 3.66 -11.82 4.17
CA LYS A 122 2.51 -12.73 4.18
C LYS A 122 1.18 -12.00 4.37
N ASP A 123 1.16 -11.03 5.28
CA ASP A 123 -0.04 -10.24 5.56
C ASP A 123 -0.38 -9.35 4.36
N GLU A 124 0.61 -8.63 3.78
CA GLU A 124 0.41 -7.81 2.58
C GLU A 124 -0.03 -8.63 1.36
N LYS A 125 0.48 -9.86 1.24
CA LYS A 125 0.01 -10.79 0.22
C LYS A 125 -1.46 -11.15 0.41
N PHE A 126 -1.87 -11.39 1.65
CA PHE A 126 -3.28 -11.68 1.97
C PHE A 126 -4.19 -10.50 1.64
N HIS A 127 -3.77 -9.26 1.93
CA HIS A 127 -4.49 -8.04 1.60
C HIS A 127 -4.65 -7.91 0.07
N ALA A 128 -3.53 -7.96 -0.66
CA ALA A 128 -3.52 -7.81 -2.12
C ALA A 128 -4.34 -8.89 -2.84
N ASP A 129 -4.24 -10.15 -2.39
CA ASP A 129 -5.01 -11.26 -2.95
C ASP A 129 -6.51 -11.14 -2.60
N SER A 130 -6.85 -10.56 -1.44
CA SER A 130 -8.24 -10.27 -1.08
C SER A 130 -8.83 -9.18 -1.96
N GLY A 131 -8.11 -8.07 -2.17
CA GLY A 131 -8.50 -7.02 -3.10
C GLY A 131 -8.73 -7.53 -4.52
N PHE A 132 -7.84 -8.40 -5.02
CA PHE A 132 -8.03 -9.03 -6.34
C PHE A 132 -9.29 -9.89 -6.41
N ARG A 133 -9.57 -10.70 -5.37
CA ARG A 133 -10.80 -11.51 -5.31
C ARG A 133 -12.05 -10.63 -5.30
N PHE A 134 -12.05 -9.54 -4.55
CA PHE A 134 -13.16 -8.59 -4.50
C PHE A 134 -13.40 -7.96 -5.87
N LEU A 135 -12.34 -7.50 -6.56
CA LEU A 135 -12.46 -6.95 -7.91
C LEU A 135 -13.00 -7.98 -8.90
N ARG A 136 -12.53 -9.23 -8.83
CA ARG A 136 -13.02 -10.32 -9.68
C ARG A 136 -14.52 -10.58 -9.48
N ASP A 137 -15.06 -10.36 -8.27
CA ASP A 137 -16.49 -10.46 -8.03
C ASP A 137 -17.24 -9.21 -8.53
N ILE A 138 -16.68 -8.02 -8.37
CA ILE A 138 -17.24 -6.75 -8.85
C ILE A 138 -17.41 -6.76 -10.38
N VAL A 139 -16.38 -7.15 -11.12
CA VAL A 139 -16.38 -7.10 -12.60
C VAL A 139 -17.29 -8.16 -13.27
N LYS A 140 -17.95 -9.04 -12.50
CA LYS A 140 -18.95 -9.97 -13.05
C LYS A 140 -20.19 -9.29 -13.63
N THR A 141 -20.42 -8.04 -13.26
CA THR A 141 -21.53 -7.24 -13.77
C THR A 141 -21.01 -6.11 -14.64
N GLU A 142 -21.76 -5.74 -15.69
CA GLU A 142 -21.41 -4.64 -16.60
C GLU A 142 -21.19 -3.31 -15.84
N ASN A 143 -22.03 -3.01 -14.85
CA ASN A 143 -21.88 -1.80 -14.04
C ASN A 143 -20.63 -1.87 -13.15
N GLY A 144 -20.32 -3.03 -12.57
CA GLY A 144 -19.13 -3.25 -11.76
C GLY A 144 -17.85 -3.13 -12.60
N GLU A 145 -17.84 -3.68 -13.81
CA GLU A 145 -16.71 -3.56 -14.74
C GLU A 145 -16.45 -2.08 -15.10
N LYS A 146 -17.51 -1.33 -15.47
CA LYS A 146 -17.39 0.10 -15.76
C LYS A 146 -16.88 0.91 -14.57
N GLU A 147 -17.36 0.61 -13.37
CA GLU A 147 -16.91 1.27 -12.15
C GLU A 147 -15.47 0.91 -11.81
N ALA A 148 -15.08 -0.37 -11.92
CA ALA A 148 -13.73 -0.81 -11.71
C ALA A 148 -12.76 -0.13 -12.70
N GLN A 149 -13.11 -0.05 -13.98
CA GLN A 149 -12.31 0.66 -14.99
C GLN A 149 -12.15 2.15 -14.65
N ARG A 150 -13.25 2.82 -14.28
CA ARG A 150 -13.23 4.24 -13.90
C ARG A 150 -12.31 4.50 -12.71
N LEU A 151 -12.36 3.64 -11.69
CA LEU A 151 -11.55 3.79 -10.47
C LEU A 151 -10.10 3.36 -10.67
N LEU A 152 -9.81 2.44 -11.59
CA LEU A 152 -8.44 2.08 -11.93
C LEU A 152 -7.61 3.29 -12.39
N VAL A 153 -8.21 4.20 -13.17
CA VAL A 153 -7.55 5.46 -13.60
C VAL A 153 -7.16 6.34 -12.40
N LYS A 154 -7.91 6.27 -11.29
CA LYS A 154 -7.61 6.98 -10.04
C LYS A 154 -6.49 6.28 -9.25
N TRP A 155 -6.56 4.95 -9.10
CA TRP A 155 -5.72 4.20 -8.18
C TRP A 155 -4.38 3.76 -8.78
N TRP A 156 -4.30 3.53 -10.09
CA TRP A 156 -3.08 3.08 -10.74
C TRP A 156 -1.89 4.04 -10.58
N PRO A 157 -2.01 5.34 -10.93
CA PRO A 157 -0.91 6.29 -10.73
C PRO A 157 -0.57 6.46 -9.25
N ALA A 158 -1.55 6.38 -8.35
CA ALA A 158 -1.30 6.46 -6.92
C ALA A 158 -0.43 5.30 -6.42
N ALA A 159 -0.70 4.08 -6.87
CA ALA A 159 0.11 2.90 -6.54
C ALA A 159 1.55 3.02 -7.08
N LEU A 160 1.72 3.47 -8.32
CA LEU A 160 3.05 3.68 -8.91
C LEU A 160 3.85 4.75 -8.16
N ASP A 161 3.19 5.76 -7.64
CA ASP A 161 3.81 6.83 -6.86
C ASP A 161 4.19 6.42 -5.43
N MET A 162 3.63 5.31 -4.91
CA MET A 162 4.01 4.78 -3.59
C MET A 162 5.49 4.39 -3.51
N PHE A 163 6.12 4.04 -4.63
CA PHE A 163 7.56 3.75 -4.69
C PHE A 163 8.42 5.01 -4.55
N GLY A 164 7.84 6.21 -4.69
CA GLY A 164 8.55 7.48 -4.65
C GLY A 164 9.26 7.81 -5.97
N ARG A 165 10.16 8.80 -5.94
CA ARG A 165 10.87 9.25 -7.15
C ARG A 165 11.87 8.22 -7.65
N SER A 166 11.97 8.08 -8.97
CA SER A 166 12.91 7.18 -9.65
C SER A 166 14.38 7.54 -9.38
N ASP A 167 14.67 8.85 -9.33
CA ASP A 167 16.01 9.42 -9.15
C ASP A 167 16.38 9.68 -7.66
N SER A 168 15.69 9.07 -6.71
CA SER A 168 15.87 9.31 -5.28
C SER A 168 17.28 8.95 -4.78
N ASP A 169 18.05 9.92 -4.34
CA ASP A 169 19.36 9.69 -3.72
C ASP A 169 19.27 8.89 -2.43
N ASN A 170 18.21 9.11 -1.62
CA ASN A 170 17.96 8.28 -0.45
C ASN A 170 17.78 6.80 -0.83
N SER A 171 17.09 6.51 -1.93
CA SER A 171 16.91 5.14 -2.41
C SER A 171 18.25 4.49 -2.77
N LYS A 172 19.13 5.22 -3.46
CA LYS A 172 20.49 4.76 -3.81
C LYS A 172 21.33 4.48 -2.57
N ILE A 173 21.26 5.36 -1.55
CA ILE A 173 21.96 5.18 -0.26
C ILE A 173 21.46 3.92 0.45
N TYR A 174 20.15 3.65 0.47
CA TYR A 174 19.61 2.46 1.13
C TYR A 174 20.04 1.16 0.42
N VAL A 175 20.15 1.18 -0.91
CA VAL A 175 20.69 0.05 -1.67
C VAL A 175 22.18 -0.11 -1.35
N GLN A 176 22.96 0.97 -1.36
CA GLN A 176 24.38 0.95 -1.02
C GLN A 176 24.66 0.40 0.39
N TRP A 177 23.79 0.67 1.35
CA TRP A 177 23.90 0.17 2.71
C TRP A 177 23.32 -1.25 2.88
N GLY A 178 22.72 -1.81 1.84
CA GLY A 178 22.08 -3.12 1.89
C GLY A 178 20.82 -3.14 2.75
N ILE A 179 20.20 -1.98 3.03
CA ILE A 179 18.90 -1.91 3.73
C ILE A 179 17.80 -2.45 2.84
N LYS A 180 17.91 -2.23 1.53
CA LYS A 180 17.10 -2.85 0.49
C LYS A 180 17.96 -3.23 -0.72
N GLY A 181 17.48 -4.19 -1.54
CA GLY A 181 18.23 -4.71 -2.67
C GLY A 181 18.04 -3.94 -3.97
N LYS A 182 16.91 -3.22 -4.13
CA LYS A 182 16.53 -2.55 -5.37
C LYS A 182 16.20 -1.08 -5.16
N THR A 183 16.41 -0.28 -6.21
CA THR A 183 15.99 1.12 -6.27
C THR A 183 14.46 1.24 -6.34
N ASN A 184 13.94 2.45 -6.15
CA ASN A 184 12.52 2.74 -6.30
C ASN A 184 12.02 2.40 -7.71
N GLU A 185 12.82 2.71 -8.73
CA GLU A 185 12.45 2.44 -10.12
C GLU A 185 12.43 0.94 -10.43
N GLU A 186 13.45 0.20 -10.01
CA GLU A 186 13.49 -1.26 -10.20
C GLU A 186 12.30 -1.96 -9.55
N LEU A 187 11.90 -1.55 -8.34
CA LEU A 187 10.73 -2.09 -7.66
C LEU A 187 9.43 -1.73 -8.39
N ARG A 188 9.30 -0.50 -8.86
CA ARG A 188 8.13 -0.07 -9.65
C ARG A 188 7.99 -0.85 -10.94
N GLN A 189 9.08 -1.07 -11.68
CA GLN A 189 9.05 -1.84 -12.91
C GLN A 189 8.66 -3.30 -12.66
N GLN A 190 9.17 -3.90 -11.60
CA GLN A 190 8.75 -5.25 -11.20
C GLN A 190 7.27 -5.28 -10.82
N TYR A 191 6.80 -4.32 -10.03
CA TYR A 191 5.38 -4.20 -9.67
C TYR A 191 4.48 -4.08 -10.90
N ILE A 192 4.86 -3.25 -11.88
CA ILE A 192 4.13 -3.10 -13.16
C ILE A 192 4.08 -4.46 -13.89
N ALA A 193 5.21 -5.12 -14.03
CA ALA A 193 5.31 -6.39 -14.74
C ALA A 193 4.40 -7.48 -14.13
N ASP A 194 4.29 -7.51 -12.81
CA ASP A 194 3.51 -8.52 -12.09
C ASP A 194 2.03 -8.14 -11.94
N THR A 195 1.70 -6.84 -11.89
CA THR A 195 0.33 -6.36 -11.64
C THR A 195 -0.48 -6.21 -12.92
N VAL A 196 0.14 -5.81 -14.04
CA VAL A 196 -0.53 -5.66 -15.33
C VAL A 196 -1.26 -6.94 -15.79
N PRO A 197 -0.68 -8.14 -15.69
CA PRO A 197 -1.40 -9.36 -16.02
C PRO A 197 -2.68 -9.57 -15.20
N LEU A 198 -2.66 -9.20 -13.91
CA LEU A 198 -3.84 -9.33 -13.03
C LEU A 198 -4.96 -8.36 -13.43
N ILE A 199 -4.60 -7.11 -13.79
CA ILE A 199 -5.60 -6.14 -14.30
C ILE A 199 -6.23 -6.66 -15.60
N LYS A 200 -5.42 -7.22 -16.50
CA LYS A 200 -5.92 -7.82 -17.75
C LYS A 200 -6.77 -9.06 -17.52
N GLU A 201 -6.48 -9.88 -16.49
CA GLU A 201 -7.31 -11.01 -16.10
C GLU A 201 -8.72 -10.57 -15.67
N LEU A 202 -8.85 -9.35 -15.08
CA LEU A 202 -10.14 -8.73 -14.76
C LEU A 202 -10.90 -8.23 -16.00
N GLY A 203 -10.30 -8.28 -17.20
CA GLY A 203 -10.89 -7.75 -18.42
C GLY A 203 -10.72 -6.24 -18.61
N LEU A 204 -9.90 -5.59 -17.77
CA LEU A 204 -9.76 -4.14 -17.73
C LEU A 204 -8.57 -3.64 -18.56
N GLU A 205 -8.69 -2.40 -19.06
CA GLU A 205 -7.62 -1.70 -19.77
C GLU A 205 -6.67 -1.02 -18.78
N VAL A 206 -5.37 -1.30 -18.93
CA VAL A 206 -4.33 -0.74 -18.06
C VAL A 206 -4.07 0.71 -18.47
N PRO A 207 -4.16 1.69 -17.53
CA PRO A 207 -3.82 3.08 -17.83
C PRO A 207 -2.33 3.25 -18.17
N ASP A 208 -1.99 4.33 -18.87
CA ASP A 208 -0.60 4.69 -19.11
C ASP A 208 0.17 4.83 -17.80
N HIS A 209 1.39 4.27 -17.73
CA HIS A 209 2.21 4.23 -16.52
C HIS A 209 2.81 5.59 -16.13
N MET A 210 2.79 6.56 -17.04
CA MET A 210 3.31 7.91 -16.82
C MET A 210 2.21 8.93 -16.57
N GLU A 211 0.98 8.60 -16.96
CA GLU A 211 -0.14 9.53 -16.89
C GLU A 211 -0.61 9.73 -15.44
N ASN A 212 -0.93 10.99 -15.09
CA ASN A 212 -1.46 11.40 -13.78
C ASN A 212 -0.56 11.11 -12.57
N ARG A 213 0.72 10.82 -12.79
CA ARG A 213 1.69 10.62 -11.72
C ARG A 213 2.16 11.95 -11.13
N LYS A 214 2.44 11.94 -9.81
CA LYS A 214 3.00 13.10 -9.06
C LYS A 214 4.51 13.00 -8.87
N TYR A 215 5.06 11.77 -8.87
CA TYR A 215 6.47 11.50 -8.61
C TYR A 215 7.06 10.70 -9.78
N LEU A 216 7.77 11.37 -10.65
CA LEU A 216 8.50 10.79 -11.78
C LEU A 216 9.98 10.59 -11.43
#